data_c50761947c01a747bc1777c02ee743ea
#
_entry.id   c50761947c01a747bc1777c02ee743ea
#
_cell.length_a   1.000
_cell.length_b   1.000
_cell.length_c   1.000
_cell.angle_alpha   90.00
_cell.angle_beta   90.00
_cell.angle_gamma   90.00
#
_symmetry.space_group_name_H-M   'P 1'
#
loop_
_entity.id
_entity.type
_entity.pdbx_description
1 polymer ?
#
loop_
_entity_poly.entity_id
_entity_poly.type
_entity_poly.pdbx_seq_one_letter_code
_entity_poly.pdbx_strand_id
1 'polypeptide(L)'
;MKDWRYWLAEQRGTLLAFGIFIVMFTIYTSNHPAGFTANVVQTASNKGVLLAFVAMAQTLVVITAGIDLSVGMIFLLTNCLASWLVIGTGIETAFGVVAVLGTGLLCGAINGAIVIYGRLQPIVTTIATGAVYFGIALLLRPFPGGSVNEDLADALTGRLFGVVPASLVALLAVVLVVWVPFSRSVLGRAAYA
;
A
#
# COMPACT_ATOMS: atom_id res chain seq x y z
N MET A 1 -1.23 -10.76 -36.20
CA MET A 1 -0.12 -11.06 -35.22
C MET A 1 0.42 -9.75 -34.74
N LYS A 2 0.23 -9.40 -33.42
CA LYS A 2 0.85 -8.19 -32.87
C LYS A 2 2.38 -8.39 -32.95
N ASP A 3 3.06 -7.56 -33.70
CA ASP A 3 4.52 -7.61 -33.80
C ASP A 3 5.13 -7.53 -32.40
N TRP A 4 5.96 -8.49 -32.02
CA TRP A 4 6.63 -8.54 -30.73
C TRP A 4 7.41 -7.25 -30.41
N ARG A 5 7.85 -6.52 -31.44
CA ARG A 5 8.51 -5.21 -31.34
C ARG A 5 7.56 -4.12 -30.82
N TYR A 6 6.30 -4.11 -31.27
CA TYR A 6 5.28 -3.20 -30.77
C TYR A 6 4.90 -3.52 -29.32
N TRP A 7 4.77 -4.80 -28.99
CA TRP A 7 4.51 -5.23 -27.62
C TRP A 7 5.66 -4.80 -26.66
N LEU A 8 6.92 -5.00 -27.05
CA LEU A 8 8.07 -4.54 -26.27
C LEU A 8 8.10 -3.01 -26.13
N ALA A 9 7.78 -2.27 -27.18
CA ALA A 9 7.73 -0.81 -27.12
C ALA A 9 6.62 -0.31 -26.20
N GLU A 10 5.47 -0.98 -26.17
CA GLU A 10 4.34 -0.68 -25.27
C GLU A 10 4.71 -1.01 -23.80
N GLN A 11 5.41 -2.11 -23.56
CA GLN A 11 5.78 -2.57 -22.20
C GLN A 11 7.16 -2.12 -21.72
N ARG A 12 7.84 -1.27 -22.47
CA ARG A 12 9.24 -0.86 -22.13
C ARG A 12 9.41 -0.30 -20.72
N GLY A 13 8.45 0.47 -20.22
CA GLY A 13 8.47 1.01 -18.85
C GLY A 13 8.39 -0.09 -17.80
N THR A 14 7.47 -1.03 -17.98
CA THR A 14 7.30 -2.20 -17.09
C THR A 14 8.53 -3.11 -17.12
N LEU A 15 9.07 -3.38 -18.32
CA LEU A 15 10.27 -4.21 -18.48
C LEU A 15 11.51 -3.55 -17.84
N LEU A 16 11.65 -2.23 -17.98
CA LEU A 16 12.73 -1.47 -17.37
C LEU A 16 12.62 -1.49 -15.84
N ALA A 17 11.42 -1.26 -15.30
CA ALA A 17 11.17 -1.33 -13.86
C ALA A 17 11.48 -2.73 -13.30
N PHE A 18 11.08 -3.79 -14.02
CA PHE A 18 11.37 -5.16 -13.64
C PHE A 18 12.88 -5.48 -13.73
N GLY A 19 13.56 -4.97 -14.75
CA GLY A 19 15.01 -5.09 -14.88
C GLY A 19 15.76 -4.41 -13.72
N ILE A 20 15.37 -3.18 -13.38
CA ILE A 20 15.93 -2.47 -12.22
C ILE A 20 15.67 -3.24 -10.93
N PHE A 21 14.46 -3.78 -10.75
CA PHE A 21 14.12 -4.60 -9.58
C PHE A 21 15.07 -5.82 -9.46
N ILE A 22 15.27 -6.57 -10.54
CA ILE A 22 16.16 -7.74 -10.54
C ILE A 22 17.60 -7.33 -10.17
N VAL A 23 18.12 -6.26 -10.79
CA VAL A 23 19.47 -5.78 -10.51
C VAL A 23 19.62 -5.36 -9.05
N MET A 24 18.71 -4.54 -8.56
CA MET A 24 18.74 -4.06 -7.17
C MET A 24 18.58 -5.18 -6.16
N PHE A 25 17.69 -6.13 -6.44
CA PHE A 25 17.47 -7.30 -5.56
C PHE A 25 18.70 -8.22 -5.55
N THR A 26 19.34 -8.41 -6.70
CA THR A 26 20.59 -9.19 -6.81
C THR A 26 21.72 -8.52 -6.01
N ILE A 27 21.91 -7.20 -6.18
CA ILE A 27 22.90 -6.44 -5.42
C ILE A 27 22.62 -6.54 -3.92
N TYR A 28 21.35 -6.37 -3.52
CA TYR A 28 20.96 -6.47 -2.11
C TYR A 28 21.29 -7.86 -1.53
N THR A 29 20.88 -8.94 -2.19
CA THR A 29 21.11 -10.30 -1.71
C THR A 29 22.58 -10.70 -1.73
N SER A 30 23.36 -10.23 -2.70
CA SER A 30 24.79 -10.51 -2.80
C SER A 30 25.61 -9.83 -1.68
N ASN A 31 25.17 -8.65 -1.22
CA ASN A 31 25.83 -7.91 -0.14
C ASN A 31 25.23 -8.21 1.25
N HIS A 32 24.12 -8.96 1.33
CA HIS A 32 23.49 -9.26 2.59
C HIS A 32 24.24 -10.40 3.32
N PRO A 33 24.60 -10.26 4.63
CA PRO A 33 25.36 -11.27 5.36
C PRO A 33 24.73 -12.68 5.33
N ALA A 34 23.40 -12.75 5.28
CA ALA A 34 22.67 -14.04 5.20
C ALA A 34 22.49 -14.53 3.75
N GLY A 35 22.95 -13.80 2.73
CA GLY A 35 22.76 -14.15 1.32
C GLY A 35 21.30 -14.29 0.90
N PHE A 36 21.04 -15.16 -0.08
CA PHE A 36 19.69 -15.47 -0.54
C PHE A 36 19.08 -16.57 0.35
N THR A 37 18.39 -16.14 1.40
CA THR A 37 17.71 -17.03 2.36
C THR A 37 16.20 -16.77 2.41
N ALA A 38 15.44 -17.75 2.93
CA ALA A 38 14.00 -17.60 3.13
C ALA A 38 13.64 -16.39 4.03
N ASN A 39 14.50 -16.05 4.99
CA ASN A 39 14.32 -14.87 5.85
C ASN A 39 14.46 -13.57 5.07
N VAL A 40 15.43 -13.48 4.18
CA VAL A 40 15.66 -12.31 3.33
C VAL A 40 14.47 -12.12 2.38
N VAL A 41 14.00 -13.21 1.75
CA VAL A 41 12.81 -13.18 0.89
C VAL A 41 11.57 -12.74 1.66
N GLN A 42 11.34 -13.27 2.86
CA GLN A 42 10.21 -12.88 3.70
C GLN A 42 10.26 -11.39 4.06
N THR A 43 11.42 -10.90 4.51
CA THR A 43 11.58 -9.49 4.87
C THR A 43 11.37 -8.57 3.67
N ALA A 44 11.92 -8.93 2.52
CA ALA A 44 11.72 -8.19 1.26
C ALA A 44 10.25 -8.22 0.83
N SER A 45 9.58 -9.38 0.95
CA SER A 45 8.16 -9.52 0.63
C SER A 45 7.29 -8.66 1.53
N ASN A 46 7.50 -8.71 2.85
CA ASN A 46 6.73 -7.92 3.81
C ASN A 46 6.82 -6.41 3.54
N LYS A 47 8.01 -5.92 3.20
CA LYS A 47 8.21 -4.51 2.82
C LYS A 47 7.66 -4.19 1.43
N GLY A 48 7.87 -5.09 0.47
CA GLY A 48 7.41 -4.92 -0.91
C GLY A 48 5.89 -4.91 -1.04
N VAL A 49 5.19 -5.71 -0.25
CA VAL A 49 3.72 -5.77 -0.24
C VAL A 49 3.10 -4.43 0.21
N LEU A 50 3.70 -3.76 1.20
CA LEU A 50 3.24 -2.42 1.61
C LEU A 50 3.34 -1.42 0.46
N LEU A 51 4.47 -1.42 -0.26
CA LEU A 51 4.65 -0.58 -1.45
C LEU A 51 3.68 -0.96 -2.57
N ALA A 52 3.36 -2.24 -2.74
CA ALA A 52 2.40 -2.71 -3.73
C ALA A 52 0.98 -2.18 -3.44
N PHE A 53 0.54 -2.18 -2.19
CA PHE A 53 -0.75 -1.58 -1.81
C PHE A 53 -0.79 -0.08 -2.07
N VAL A 54 0.28 0.64 -1.73
CA VAL A 54 0.39 2.08 -2.03
C VAL A 54 0.38 2.32 -3.54
N ALA A 55 1.11 1.51 -4.32
CA ALA A 55 1.12 1.61 -5.78
C ALA A 55 -0.26 1.33 -6.39
N MET A 56 -1.02 0.35 -5.89
CA MET A 56 -2.39 0.08 -6.32
C MET A 56 -3.30 1.29 -6.06
N ALA A 57 -3.24 1.87 -4.85
CA ALA A 57 -4.02 3.05 -4.52
C ALA A 57 -3.65 4.24 -5.43
N GLN A 58 -2.36 4.47 -5.63
CA GLN A 58 -1.87 5.56 -6.48
C GLN A 58 -2.22 5.37 -7.95
N THR A 59 -2.26 4.12 -8.43
CA THR A 59 -2.71 3.82 -9.79
C THR A 59 -4.14 4.32 -10.03
N LEU A 60 -5.06 4.13 -9.08
CA LEU A 60 -6.44 4.64 -9.20
C LEU A 60 -6.49 6.16 -9.34
N VAL A 61 -5.66 6.86 -8.58
CA VAL A 61 -5.58 8.32 -8.64
C VAL A 61 -4.99 8.80 -9.98
N VAL A 62 -3.94 8.14 -10.45
CA VAL A 62 -3.25 8.51 -11.71
C VAL A 62 -4.11 8.26 -12.93
N ILE A 63 -4.86 7.16 -13.01
CA ILE A 63 -5.76 6.90 -14.15
C ILE A 63 -6.93 7.89 -14.21
N THR A 64 -7.29 8.54 -13.10
CA THR A 64 -8.27 9.63 -13.07
C THR A 64 -7.62 11.01 -13.25
N ALA A 65 -6.39 11.07 -13.81
CA ALA A 65 -5.59 12.27 -14.04
C ALA A 65 -5.31 13.10 -12.77
N GLY A 66 -5.35 12.46 -11.58
CA GLY A 66 -4.99 13.06 -10.31
C GLY A 66 -3.56 12.71 -9.87
N ILE A 67 -3.07 13.39 -8.84
CA ILE A 67 -1.87 13.04 -8.08
C ILE A 67 -2.21 13.21 -6.61
N ASP A 68 -2.02 12.15 -5.81
CA ASP A 68 -2.21 12.19 -4.37
C ASP A 68 -0.86 12.09 -3.65
N LEU A 69 -0.44 13.20 -3.04
CA LEU A 69 0.78 13.28 -2.26
C LEU A 69 0.55 13.04 -0.75
N SER A 70 -0.70 12.83 -0.33
CA SER A 70 -1.04 12.54 1.07
C SER A 70 -0.92 11.07 1.46
N VAL A 71 -0.83 10.16 0.50
CA VAL A 71 -0.85 8.69 0.74
C VAL A 71 0.17 8.27 1.80
N GLY A 72 1.40 8.82 1.74
CA GLY A 72 2.43 8.53 2.75
C GLY A 72 2.05 9.01 4.16
N MET A 73 1.39 10.17 4.26
CA MET A 73 0.96 10.74 5.53
C MET A 73 -0.28 10.03 6.10
N ILE A 74 -1.19 9.60 5.23
CA ILE A 74 -2.32 8.73 5.62
C ILE A 74 -1.79 7.38 6.14
N PHE A 75 -0.80 6.80 5.45
CA PHE A 75 -0.15 5.57 5.91
C PHE A 75 0.49 5.75 7.29
N LEU A 76 1.20 6.87 7.53
CA LEU A 76 1.80 7.18 8.81
C LEU A 76 0.73 7.35 9.90
N LEU A 77 -0.34 8.11 9.64
CA LEU A 77 -1.45 8.33 10.56
C LEU A 77 -2.13 7.01 10.93
N THR A 78 -2.46 6.20 9.94
CA THR A 78 -3.12 4.89 10.16
C THR A 78 -2.21 3.92 10.89
N ASN A 79 -0.90 3.96 10.66
CA ASN A 79 0.09 3.17 11.41
C ASN A 79 0.14 3.60 12.89
N CYS A 80 0.22 4.91 13.15
CA CYS A 80 0.16 5.42 14.53
C CYS A 80 -1.14 4.99 15.22
N LEU A 81 -2.27 5.11 14.53
CA LEU A 81 -3.57 4.72 15.06
C LEU A 81 -3.67 3.21 15.32
N ALA A 82 -3.12 2.39 14.42
CA ALA A 82 -3.07 0.94 14.59
C ALA A 82 -2.37 0.55 15.90
N SER A 83 -1.27 1.21 16.23
CA SER A 83 -0.54 0.95 17.47
C SER A 83 -1.29 1.33 18.76
N TRP A 84 -2.43 2.00 18.64
CA TRP A 84 -3.31 2.33 19.76
C TRP A 84 -4.57 1.47 19.79
N LEU A 85 -5.10 1.10 18.63
CA LEU A 85 -6.39 0.47 18.50
C LEU A 85 -6.31 -1.03 18.17
N VAL A 86 -5.26 -1.48 17.49
CA VAL A 86 -5.09 -2.89 17.10
C VAL A 86 -4.30 -3.62 18.19
N ILE A 87 -4.83 -3.57 19.40
CA ILE A 87 -4.27 -4.19 20.62
C ILE A 87 -5.33 -5.11 21.24
N GLY A 88 -4.95 -5.83 22.29
CA GLY A 88 -5.86 -6.75 22.98
C GLY A 88 -6.11 -8.04 22.18
N THR A 89 -7.26 -8.65 22.34
CA THR A 89 -7.58 -9.96 21.76
C THR A 89 -8.89 -9.94 20.97
N GLY A 90 -8.99 -10.82 19.97
CA GLY A 90 -10.24 -11.15 19.28
C GLY A 90 -11.00 -9.93 18.76
N ILE A 91 -12.10 -9.62 19.42
CA ILE A 91 -13.04 -8.56 19.01
C ILE A 91 -12.41 -7.16 19.08
N GLU A 92 -11.57 -6.89 20.08
CA GLU A 92 -10.90 -5.58 20.23
C GLU A 92 -9.97 -5.30 19.05
N THR A 93 -9.15 -6.29 18.70
CA THR A 93 -8.29 -6.23 17.51
C THR A 93 -9.10 -6.00 16.23
N ALA A 94 -10.23 -6.72 16.06
CA ALA A 94 -11.10 -6.55 14.90
C ALA A 94 -11.68 -5.13 14.81
N PHE A 95 -12.17 -4.57 15.91
CA PHE A 95 -12.62 -3.18 15.97
C PHE A 95 -11.49 -2.20 15.64
N GLY A 96 -10.29 -2.44 16.17
CA GLY A 96 -9.11 -1.64 15.87
C GLY A 96 -8.80 -1.63 14.36
N VAL A 97 -8.80 -2.80 13.73
CA VAL A 97 -8.57 -2.92 12.26
C VAL A 97 -9.65 -2.15 11.48
N VAL A 98 -10.92 -2.31 11.83
CA VAL A 98 -12.02 -1.59 11.17
C VAL A 98 -11.87 -0.07 11.34
N ALA A 99 -11.52 0.40 12.53
CA ALA A 99 -11.30 1.83 12.79
C ALA A 99 -10.13 2.40 11.99
N VAL A 100 -9.02 1.66 11.89
CA VAL A 100 -7.84 2.05 11.08
C VAL A 100 -8.18 2.13 9.60
N LEU A 101 -8.86 1.12 9.06
CA LEU A 101 -9.32 1.12 7.67
C LEU A 101 -10.35 2.25 7.41
N GLY A 102 -11.28 2.46 8.34
CA GLY A 102 -12.24 3.55 8.30
C GLY A 102 -11.57 4.93 8.30
N THR A 103 -10.50 5.11 9.07
CA THR A 103 -9.73 6.36 9.08
C THR A 103 -9.05 6.60 7.74
N GLY A 104 -8.43 5.59 7.14
CA GLY A 104 -7.85 5.70 5.80
C GLY A 104 -8.88 6.07 4.74
N LEU A 105 -10.06 5.41 4.78
CA LEU A 105 -11.17 5.72 3.89
C LEU A 105 -11.69 7.16 4.08
N LEU A 106 -11.82 7.61 5.33
CA LEU A 106 -12.25 8.96 5.67
C LEU A 106 -11.27 10.02 5.14
N CYS A 107 -9.97 9.82 5.34
CA CYS A 107 -8.94 10.71 4.81
C CYS A 107 -9.02 10.83 3.28
N GLY A 108 -9.15 9.70 2.58
CA GLY A 108 -9.33 9.69 1.13
C GLY A 108 -10.63 10.36 0.68
N ALA A 109 -11.73 10.14 1.40
CA ALA A 109 -13.02 10.78 1.13
C ALA A 109 -12.97 12.31 1.33
N ILE A 110 -12.27 12.78 2.37
CA ILE A 110 -12.03 14.21 2.62
C ILE A 110 -11.23 14.82 1.46
N ASN A 111 -10.14 14.18 1.03
CA ASN A 111 -9.34 14.63 -0.10
C ASN A 111 -10.19 14.73 -1.37
N GLY A 112 -10.93 13.66 -1.69
CA GLY A 112 -11.83 13.64 -2.84
C GLY A 112 -12.92 14.73 -2.78
N ALA A 113 -13.51 14.93 -1.61
CA ALA A 113 -14.54 15.98 -1.42
C ALA A 113 -13.95 17.38 -1.63
N ILE A 114 -12.78 17.67 -1.10
CA ILE A 114 -12.12 18.97 -1.28
C ILE A 114 -11.78 19.21 -2.77
N VAL A 115 -11.25 18.19 -3.45
CA VAL A 115 -10.92 18.29 -4.88
C VAL A 115 -12.19 18.53 -5.72
N ILE A 116 -13.24 17.73 -5.50
CA ILE A 116 -14.45 17.75 -6.33
C ILE A 116 -15.31 18.98 -6.02
N TYR A 117 -15.68 19.18 -4.76
CA TYR A 117 -16.60 20.25 -4.35
C TYR A 117 -15.88 21.60 -4.17
N GLY A 118 -14.64 21.58 -3.69
CA GLY A 118 -13.80 22.76 -3.59
C GLY A 118 -13.19 23.19 -4.92
N ARG A 119 -13.26 22.34 -5.97
CA ARG A 119 -12.67 22.57 -7.30
C ARG A 119 -11.19 22.94 -7.22
N LEU A 120 -10.48 22.34 -6.27
CA LEU A 120 -9.05 22.55 -6.07
C LEU A 120 -8.23 21.51 -6.82
N GLN A 121 -7.03 21.90 -7.20
CA GLN A 121 -6.10 20.95 -7.83
C GLN A 121 -5.75 19.83 -6.84
N PRO A 122 -5.75 18.54 -7.27
CA PRO A 122 -5.44 17.40 -6.42
C PRO A 122 -4.10 17.53 -5.68
N ILE A 123 -3.05 17.98 -6.37
CA ILE A 123 -1.70 18.15 -5.80
C ILE A 123 -1.74 19.13 -4.61
N VAL A 124 -2.35 20.30 -4.79
CA VAL A 124 -2.40 21.33 -3.73
C VAL A 124 -3.20 20.84 -2.53
N THR A 125 -4.36 20.21 -2.80
CA THR A 125 -5.21 19.64 -1.76
C THR A 125 -4.46 18.59 -0.95
N THR A 126 -3.82 17.62 -1.62
CA THR A 126 -3.21 16.47 -0.95
C THR A 126 -1.92 16.82 -0.23
N ILE A 127 -1.18 17.85 -0.65
CA ILE A 127 -0.07 18.41 0.14
C ILE A 127 -0.61 19.04 1.43
N ALA A 128 -1.65 19.85 1.34
CA ALA A 128 -2.21 20.54 2.50
C ALA A 128 -2.83 19.58 3.51
N THR A 129 -3.68 18.66 3.05
CA THR A 129 -4.30 17.63 3.92
C THR A 129 -3.25 16.65 4.46
N GLY A 130 -2.24 16.32 3.67
CA GLY A 130 -1.11 15.50 4.11
C GLY A 130 -0.38 16.12 5.30
N ALA A 131 -0.14 17.43 5.28
CA ALA A 131 0.46 18.13 6.43
C ALA A 131 -0.43 18.05 7.69
N VAL A 132 -1.76 18.14 7.52
CA VAL A 132 -2.71 17.97 8.64
C VAL A 132 -2.65 16.53 9.18
N TYR A 133 -2.71 15.51 8.30
CA TYR A 133 -2.64 14.10 8.73
C TYR A 133 -1.33 13.78 9.42
N PHE A 134 -0.22 14.34 8.94
CA PHE A 134 1.09 14.22 9.60
C PHE A 134 1.09 14.86 10.99
N GLY A 135 0.52 16.07 11.12
CA GLY A 135 0.38 16.74 12.41
C GLY A 135 -0.44 15.93 13.42
N ILE A 136 -1.56 15.35 12.96
CA ILE A 136 -2.39 14.45 13.81
C ILE A 136 -1.59 13.20 14.21
N ALA A 137 -0.83 12.60 13.28
CA ALA A 137 0.00 11.45 13.59
C ALA A 137 1.04 11.74 14.67
N LEU A 138 1.69 12.92 14.61
CA LEU A 138 2.65 13.38 15.61
C LEU A 138 1.98 13.67 16.98
N LEU A 139 0.75 14.17 16.99
CA LEU A 139 -0.01 14.33 18.23
C LEU A 139 -0.35 12.98 18.88
N LEU A 140 -0.72 11.99 18.07
CA LEU A 140 -0.99 10.64 18.57
C LEU A 140 0.29 9.94 19.03
N ARG A 141 1.39 10.11 18.32
CA ARG A 141 2.66 9.44 18.62
C ARG A 141 3.85 10.33 18.27
N PRO A 142 4.32 11.14 19.23
CA PRO A 142 5.44 12.06 19.00
C PRO A 142 6.81 11.35 18.89
N PHE A 143 6.92 10.11 19.38
CA PHE A 143 8.14 9.31 19.31
C PHE A 143 7.91 8.00 18.57
N PRO A 144 8.92 7.50 17.81
CA PRO A 144 8.85 6.19 17.18
C PRO A 144 8.60 5.06 18.18
N GLY A 145 7.82 4.07 17.81
CA GLY A 145 7.53 2.90 18.64
C GLY A 145 6.08 2.44 18.52
N GLY A 146 5.66 1.61 19.47
CA GLY A 146 4.36 0.97 19.50
C GLY A 146 4.38 -0.42 18.87
N SER A 147 3.39 -1.22 19.23
CA SER A 147 3.16 -2.57 18.73
C SER A 147 1.68 -2.72 18.39
N VAL A 148 1.36 -3.69 17.59
CA VAL A 148 0.01 -4.17 17.33
C VAL A 148 -0.13 -5.57 17.93
N ASN A 149 -1.34 -6.12 17.92
CA ASN A 149 -1.59 -7.50 18.34
C ASN A 149 -0.63 -8.46 17.65
N GLU A 150 0.12 -9.26 18.42
CA GLU A 150 1.18 -10.15 17.91
C GLU A 150 0.63 -11.25 17.01
N ASP A 151 -0.51 -11.86 17.37
CA ASP A 151 -1.13 -12.91 16.57
C ASP A 151 -1.51 -12.42 15.18
N LEU A 152 -2.04 -11.18 15.09
CA LEU A 152 -2.36 -10.55 13.81
C LEU A 152 -1.09 -10.20 13.02
N ALA A 153 -0.07 -9.67 13.70
CA ALA A 153 1.20 -9.35 13.07
C ALA A 153 1.85 -10.61 12.49
N ASP A 154 1.91 -11.69 13.26
CA ASP A 154 2.46 -12.98 12.83
C ASP A 154 1.64 -13.61 11.70
N ALA A 155 0.32 -13.53 11.77
CA ALA A 155 -0.55 -14.02 10.69
C ALA A 155 -0.31 -13.30 9.37
N LEU A 156 -0.02 -11.98 9.39
CA LEU A 156 0.17 -11.17 8.18
C LEU A 156 1.62 -11.15 7.68
N THR A 157 2.60 -11.28 8.58
CA THR A 157 4.03 -11.13 8.23
C THR A 157 4.82 -12.45 8.32
N GLY A 158 4.20 -13.49 8.90
CA GLY A 158 4.78 -14.81 9.05
C GLY A 158 4.89 -15.59 7.74
N ARG A 159 5.07 -16.90 7.86
CA ARG A 159 5.14 -17.82 6.72
C ARG A 159 4.05 -18.87 6.79
N LEU A 160 3.35 -19.01 5.68
CA LEU A 160 2.46 -20.15 5.47
C LEU A 160 3.28 -21.35 5.02
N PHE A 161 3.00 -22.50 5.63
CA PHE A 161 3.71 -23.76 5.36
C PHE A 161 5.24 -23.67 5.50
N GLY A 162 5.75 -22.72 6.29
CA GLY A 162 7.19 -22.53 6.54
C GLY A 162 7.99 -21.89 5.38
N VAL A 163 7.38 -21.68 4.21
CA VAL A 163 8.07 -21.20 2.99
C VAL A 163 7.48 -19.94 2.42
N VAL A 164 6.15 -19.85 2.29
CA VAL A 164 5.48 -18.76 1.57
C VAL A 164 5.21 -17.59 2.51
N PRO A 165 5.71 -16.37 2.23
CA PRO A 165 5.38 -15.18 3.02
C PRO A 165 3.86 -14.91 3.02
N ALA A 166 3.25 -14.82 4.20
CA ALA A 166 1.82 -14.58 4.36
C ALA A 166 1.39 -13.25 3.72
N SER A 167 2.26 -12.25 3.75
CA SER A 167 2.03 -10.95 3.12
C SER A 167 1.78 -11.03 1.60
N LEU A 168 2.50 -11.91 0.88
CA LEU A 168 2.26 -12.12 -0.56
C LEU A 168 0.89 -12.75 -0.82
N VAL A 169 0.47 -13.66 0.03
CA VAL A 169 -0.87 -14.27 -0.07
C VAL A 169 -1.96 -13.23 0.23
N ALA A 170 -1.74 -12.37 1.22
CA ALA A 170 -2.64 -11.26 1.52
C ALA A 170 -2.74 -10.27 0.33
N LEU A 171 -1.60 -9.93 -0.29
CA LEU A 171 -1.59 -9.09 -1.50
C LEU A 171 -2.38 -9.76 -2.63
N LEU A 172 -2.13 -11.03 -2.90
CA LEU A 172 -2.85 -11.78 -3.94
C LEU A 172 -4.35 -11.82 -3.65
N ALA A 173 -4.75 -12.04 -2.40
CA ALA A 173 -6.14 -12.03 -1.99
C ALA A 173 -6.79 -10.66 -2.26
N VAL A 174 -6.13 -9.55 -1.91
CA VAL A 174 -6.64 -8.19 -2.17
C VAL A 174 -6.71 -7.92 -3.69
N VAL A 175 -5.72 -8.34 -4.46
CA VAL A 175 -5.78 -8.21 -5.93
C VAL A 175 -6.98 -8.98 -6.49
N LEU A 176 -7.19 -10.22 -6.09
CA LEU A 176 -8.27 -11.06 -6.63
C LEU A 176 -9.66 -10.64 -6.14
N VAL A 177 -9.80 -10.23 -4.87
CA VAL A 177 -11.10 -9.93 -4.24
C VAL A 177 -11.50 -8.47 -4.41
N VAL A 178 -10.54 -7.55 -4.48
CA VAL A 178 -10.81 -6.10 -4.55
C VAL A 178 -10.47 -5.56 -5.94
N TRP A 179 -9.22 -5.70 -6.38
CA TRP A 179 -8.76 -5.07 -7.62
C TRP A 179 -9.43 -5.63 -8.87
N VAL A 180 -9.47 -6.95 -9.02
CA VAL A 180 -10.06 -7.58 -10.21
C VAL A 180 -11.57 -7.29 -10.32
N PRO A 181 -12.40 -7.43 -9.27
CA PRO A 181 -13.80 -7.04 -9.35
C PRO A 181 -13.98 -5.53 -9.58
N PHE A 182 -13.17 -4.69 -8.94
CA PHE A 182 -13.23 -3.24 -9.16
C PHE A 182 -12.96 -2.89 -10.62
N SER A 183 -11.87 -3.39 -11.20
CA SER A 183 -11.50 -3.10 -12.60
C SER A 183 -12.55 -3.55 -13.61
N ARG A 184 -13.36 -4.57 -13.27
CA ARG A 184 -14.47 -5.08 -14.08
C ARG A 184 -15.81 -4.40 -13.77
N SER A 185 -15.90 -3.63 -12.71
CA SER A 185 -17.11 -2.89 -12.31
C SER A 185 -17.39 -1.72 -13.25
N VAL A 186 -18.61 -1.13 -13.15
CA VAL A 186 -18.96 0.09 -13.89
C VAL A 186 -18.05 1.24 -13.53
N LEU A 187 -17.75 1.40 -12.21
CA LEU A 187 -16.87 2.45 -11.72
C LEU A 187 -15.43 2.27 -12.21
N GLY A 188 -14.91 1.04 -12.17
CA GLY A 188 -13.57 0.75 -12.69
C GLY A 188 -13.48 1.07 -14.18
N ARG A 189 -14.42 0.57 -15.00
CA ARG A 189 -14.42 0.89 -16.43
C ARG A 189 -14.54 2.39 -16.73
N ALA A 190 -15.32 3.12 -15.94
CA ALA A 190 -15.42 4.58 -16.08
C ALA A 190 -14.11 5.30 -15.72
N ALA A 191 -13.34 4.78 -14.76
CA ALA A 191 -12.05 5.34 -14.41
C ALA A 191 -10.97 5.11 -15.48
N TYR A 192 -11.09 4.02 -16.27
CA TYR A 192 -10.18 3.71 -17.37
C TYR A 192 -10.60 4.29 -18.74
N ALA A 193 -11.79 4.88 -18.85
CA ALA A 193 -12.31 5.49 -20.08
C ALA A 193 -11.83 6.93 -20.26
#